data_58b047ab6910d0a62c206acc486b5461
#
_entry.id   58b047ab6910d0a62c206acc486b5461
#
_cell.length_a   1.000
_cell.length_b   1.000
_cell.length_c   1.000
_cell.angle_alpha   90.00
_cell.angle_beta   90.00
_cell.angle_gamma   90.00
#
_symmetry.space_group_name_H-M   'P 1'
#
loop_
_entity.id
_entity.type
_entity.pdbx_description
1 polymer ?
#
loop_
_entity_poly.entity_id
_entity_poly.type
_entity_poly.pdbx_seq_one_letter_code
_entity_poly.pdbx_strand_id
1 'polypeptide(L)'
;MKKLQPVRGTRDVLEEEFKDFQAHLMLWNTLTMHYGFNMVDTPILEDSEVFKKTLGVTSDIIKKETYTFKDRSNNEITLRPEGTAPIIRFFINNKLQKSLPQKFSYVGPMFRY
;
A
#
# COMPACT_ATOMS: atom_id res chain seq x y z
N MET A 1 26.35 2.98 -25.02
CA MET A 1 25.83 3.36 -23.68
C MET A 1 24.58 2.52 -23.39
N LYS A 2 24.51 1.89 -22.23
CA LYS A 2 23.33 1.11 -21.84
C LYS A 2 22.13 2.05 -21.62
N LYS A 3 21.04 1.83 -22.33
CA LYS A 3 19.83 2.62 -22.16
C LYS A 3 19.21 2.30 -20.80
N LEU A 4 18.94 3.35 -20.02
CA LEU A 4 18.26 3.19 -18.73
C LEU A 4 16.80 2.82 -18.96
N GLN A 5 16.30 1.88 -18.18
CA GLN A 5 14.95 1.38 -18.25
C GLN A 5 14.30 1.41 -16.87
N PRO A 6 12.97 1.46 -16.77
CA PRO A 6 12.29 1.24 -15.50
C PRO A 6 12.68 -0.10 -14.89
N VAL A 7 12.59 -0.19 -13.57
CA VAL A 7 12.84 -1.44 -12.85
C VAL A 7 11.86 -2.52 -13.34
N ARG A 8 12.34 -3.77 -13.43
CA ARG A 8 11.53 -4.90 -13.86
C ARG A 8 10.19 -4.95 -13.10
N GLY A 9 9.11 -5.10 -13.85
CA GLY A 9 7.76 -5.11 -13.30
C GLY A 9 7.13 -3.73 -13.09
N THR A 10 7.87 -2.67 -13.42
CA THR A 10 7.38 -1.28 -13.42
C THR A 10 7.32 -0.74 -14.83
N ARG A 11 6.64 0.36 -15.02
CA ARG A 11 6.54 1.03 -16.31
C ARG A 11 6.18 2.50 -16.16
N ASP A 12 6.52 3.27 -17.16
CA ASP A 12 6.03 4.64 -17.27
C ASP A 12 4.58 4.61 -17.78
N VAL A 13 3.79 5.56 -17.34
CA VAL A 13 2.39 5.72 -17.79
C VAL A 13 2.30 7.03 -18.56
N LEU A 14 1.96 6.94 -19.85
CA LEU A 14 1.87 8.10 -20.73
C LEU A 14 0.51 8.81 -20.59
N GLU A 15 0.43 10.01 -21.17
CA GLU A 15 -0.65 10.98 -20.99
C GLU A 15 -2.06 10.39 -21.06
N GLU A 16 -2.40 9.68 -22.12
CA GLU A 16 -3.77 9.16 -22.32
C GLU A 16 -4.13 8.10 -21.29
N GLU A 17 -3.23 7.19 -21.03
CA GLU A 17 -3.44 6.14 -20.01
C GLU A 17 -3.51 6.76 -18.61
N PHE A 18 -2.70 7.79 -18.34
CA PHE A 18 -2.75 8.49 -17.05
C PHE A 18 -4.06 9.24 -16.86
N LYS A 19 -4.60 9.87 -17.90
CA LYS A 19 -5.92 10.52 -17.88
C LYS A 19 -7.02 9.49 -17.58
N ASP A 20 -6.98 8.35 -18.24
CA ASP A 20 -7.94 7.26 -18.02
C ASP A 20 -7.88 6.76 -16.57
N PHE A 21 -6.67 6.59 -16.05
CA PHE A 21 -6.46 6.20 -14.66
C PHE A 21 -7.07 7.23 -13.70
N GLN A 22 -6.82 8.52 -13.94
CA GLN A 22 -7.38 9.59 -13.12
C GLN A 22 -8.90 9.61 -13.16
N ALA A 23 -9.50 9.40 -14.32
CA ALA A 23 -10.95 9.33 -14.47
C ALA A 23 -11.56 8.17 -13.67
N HIS A 24 -10.92 6.99 -13.70
CA HIS A 24 -11.33 5.85 -12.90
C HIS A 24 -11.18 6.11 -11.40
N LEU A 25 -10.12 6.79 -11.02
CA LEU A 25 -9.89 7.16 -9.62
C LEU A 25 -10.95 8.12 -9.11
N MET A 26 -11.34 9.11 -9.92
CA MET A 26 -12.43 10.02 -9.59
C MET A 26 -13.76 9.27 -9.41
N LEU A 27 -14.07 8.33 -10.31
CA LEU A 27 -15.25 7.49 -10.20
C LEU A 27 -15.23 6.65 -8.92
N TRP A 28 -14.10 6.03 -8.63
CA TRP A 28 -13.90 5.27 -7.40
C TRP A 28 -14.16 6.12 -6.15
N ASN A 29 -13.57 7.30 -6.11
CA ASN A 29 -13.73 8.21 -4.98
C ASN A 29 -15.20 8.64 -4.80
N THR A 30 -15.89 8.95 -5.89
CA THR A 30 -17.30 9.33 -5.87
C THR A 30 -18.18 8.19 -5.36
N LEU A 31 -17.99 6.98 -5.87
CA LEU A 31 -18.75 5.81 -5.47
C LEU A 31 -18.52 5.46 -3.99
N THR A 32 -17.27 5.41 -3.56
CA THR A 32 -16.94 5.03 -2.18
C THR A 32 -17.47 6.06 -1.17
N MET A 33 -17.39 7.36 -1.49
CA MET A 33 -18.02 8.41 -0.68
C MET A 33 -19.53 8.23 -0.59
N HIS A 34 -20.16 7.93 -1.72
CA HIS A 34 -21.62 7.74 -1.79
C HIS A 34 -22.09 6.57 -0.90
N TYR A 35 -21.25 5.54 -0.75
CA TYR A 35 -21.53 4.40 0.13
C TYR A 35 -21.02 4.59 1.57
N GLY A 36 -20.60 5.79 1.92
CA GLY A 36 -20.17 6.13 3.29
C GLY A 36 -18.77 5.69 3.67
N PHE A 37 -17.89 5.44 2.68
CA PHE A 37 -16.48 5.15 2.95
C PHE A 37 -15.69 6.45 3.13
N ASN A 38 -14.78 6.44 4.09
CA ASN A 38 -13.80 7.51 4.28
C ASN A 38 -12.50 7.15 3.57
N MET A 39 -11.98 8.08 2.78
CA MET A 39 -10.69 7.89 2.14
C MET A 39 -9.57 8.06 3.15
N VAL A 40 -8.65 7.12 3.15
CA VAL A 40 -7.46 7.15 3.99
C VAL A 40 -6.24 6.79 3.15
N ASP A 41 -5.08 7.19 3.62
CA ASP A 41 -3.81 6.82 3.03
C ASP A 41 -2.86 6.38 4.13
N THR A 42 -2.00 5.42 3.81
CA THR A 42 -0.96 4.94 4.69
C THR A 42 0.38 5.03 3.97
N PRO A 43 1.51 5.06 4.69
CA PRO A 43 2.81 5.11 4.03
C PRO A 43 3.06 3.92 3.10
N ILE A 44 3.82 4.17 2.04
CA ILE A 44 4.29 3.11 1.15
C ILE A 44 5.28 2.19 1.87
N LEU A 45 6.10 2.77 2.74
CA LEU A 45 7.07 2.05 3.56
C LEU A 45 6.45 1.74 4.91
N GLU A 46 6.54 0.48 5.32
CA GLU A 46 6.06 0.01 6.61
C GLU A 46 7.15 -0.80 7.31
N ASP A 47 7.08 -0.85 8.63
CA ASP A 47 7.86 -1.82 9.39
C ASP A 47 7.45 -3.23 8.97
N SER A 48 8.42 -4.09 8.70
CA SER A 48 8.16 -5.46 8.22
C SER A 48 7.27 -6.27 9.17
N GLU A 49 7.29 -5.95 10.47
CA GLU A 49 6.44 -6.61 11.45
C GLU A 49 4.95 -6.43 11.19
N VAL A 50 4.56 -5.33 10.53
CA VAL A 50 3.17 -5.09 10.15
C VAL A 50 2.63 -6.26 9.33
N PHE A 51 3.41 -6.73 8.36
CA PHE A 51 3.00 -7.83 7.48
C PHE A 51 3.18 -9.20 8.14
N LYS A 52 4.23 -9.39 8.93
CA LYS A 52 4.47 -10.64 9.66
C LYS A 52 3.35 -10.94 10.65
N LYS A 53 2.98 -9.95 11.45
CA LYS A 53 1.96 -10.11 12.50
C LYS A 53 0.55 -10.22 11.95
N THR A 54 0.23 -9.39 10.95
CA THR A 54 -1.14 -9.29 10.44
C THR A 54 -1.47 -10.43 9.49
N LEU A 55 -0.54 -10.81 8.62
CA LEU A 55 -0.74 -11.85 7.62
C LEU A 55 -0.34 -13.24 8.08
N GLY A 56 0.31 -13.36 9.24
CA GLY A 56 0.79 -14.63 9.77
C GLY A 56 1.86 -15.28 8.92
N VAL A 57 2.53 -14.52 8.06
CA VAL A 57 3.58 -15.04 7.16
C VAL A 57 4.93 -15.06 7.87
N THR A 58 5.77 -16.02 7.49
CA THR A 58 7.11 -16.16 8.04
C THR A 58 8.04 -15.09 7.48
N SER A 59 9.13 -14.82 8.19
CA SER A 59 10.17 -13.90 7.73
C SER A 59 10.72 -14.28 6.36
N ASP A 60 10.84 -15.57 6.06
CA ASP A 60 11.36 -16.06 4.79
C ASP A 60 10.43 -15.74 3.63
N ILE A 61 9.10 -15.90 3.80
CA ILE A 61 8.11 -15.54 2.78
C ILE A 61 8.15 -14.05 2.52
N ILE A 62 8.21 -13.23 3.57
CA ILE A 62 8.33 -11.79 3.42
C ILE A 62 9.57 -11.41 2.60
N LYS A 63 10.72 -11.98 2.91
CA LYS A 63 11.96 -11.70 2.17
C LYS A 63 11.92 -12.14 0.72
N LYS A 64 11.22 -13.24 0.41
CA LYS A 64 11.15 -13.79 -0.95
C LYS A 64 10.14 -13.08 -1.84
N GLU A 65 9.04 -12.60 -1.29
CA GLU A 65 7.91 -12.08 -2.06
C GLU A 65 7.73 -10.57 -1.93
N THR A 66 8.54 -9.91 -1.11
CA THR A 66 8.46 -8.47 -0.89
C THR A 66 9.79 -7.78 -1.16
N TYR A 67 9.72 -6.47 -1.36
CA TYR A 67 10.89 -5.60 -1.34
C TYR A 67 11.14 -5.17 0.09
N THR A 68 12.07 -5.86 0.75
CA THR A 68 12.42 -5.61 2.15
C THR A 68 13.90 -5.28 2.26
N PHE A 69 14.22 -4.26 3.03
CA PHE A 69 15.58 -3.78 3.24
C PHE A 69 15.75 -3.22 4.64
N LYS A 70 16.99 -3.01 5.04
CA LYS A 70 17.29 -2.34 6.31
C LYS A 70 17.59 -0.87 6.07
N ASP A 71 17.03 -0.02 6.90
CA ASP A 71 17.35 1.39 6.90
C ASP A 71 18.70 1.66 7.60
N ARG A 72 19.10 2.93 7.68
CA ARG A 72 20.37 3.30 8.30
C ARG A 72 20.44 3.00 9.81
N SER A 73 19.28 2.88 10.45
CA SER A 73 19.16 2.52 11.87
C SER A 73 18.96 1.02 12.09
N ASN A 74 19.15 0.22 11.03
CA ASN A 74 19.04 -1.24 11.06
C ASN A 74 17.62 -1.75 11.31
N ASN A 75 16.59 -0.93 11.05
CA ASN A 75 15.20 -1.37 11.07
C ASN A 75 14.85 -2.04 9.74
N GLU A 76 14.11 -3.13 9.80
CA GLU A 76 13.67 -3.85 8.63
C GLU A 76 12.40 -3.22 8.06
N ILE A 77 12.50 -2.65 6.86
CA ILE A 77 11.45 -1.89 6.18
C ILE A 77 10.98 -2.67 4.96
N THR A 78 9.67 -2.69 4.73
CA THR A 78 9.06 -3.33 3.57
C THR A 78 8.27 -2.33 2.75
N LEU A 79 8.44 -2.35 1.42
CA LEU A 79 7.50 -1.71 0.50
C LEU A 79 6.19 -2.49 0.54
N ARG A 80 5.10 -1.84 0.87
CA ARG A 80 3.81 -2.53 1.10
C ARG A 80 3.41 -3.41 -0.09
N PRO A 81 3.21 -4.72 0.11
CA PRO A 81 2.75 -5.61 -0.95
C PRO A 81 1.22 -5.63 -1.09
N GLU A 82 0.52 -5.07 -0.11
CA GLU A 82 -0.93 -4.99 -0.06
C GLU A 82 -1.35 -3.89 0.92
N GLY A 83 -2.63 -3.55 0.96
CA GLY A 83 -3.11 -2.41 1.76
C GLY A 83 -3.84 -2.76 3.05
N THR A 84 -4.27 -4.00 3.23
CA THR A 84 -5.10 -4.39 4.38
C THR A 84 -4.33 -4.32 5.70
N ALA A 85 -3.11 -4.86 5.75
CA ALA A 85 -2.29 -4.83 6.95
C ALA A 85 -1.94 -3.41 7.41
N PRO A 86 -1.52 -2.49 6.51
CA PRO A 86 -1.35 -1.09 6.87
C PRO A 86 -2.62 -0.43 7.41
N ILE A 87 -3.78 -0.71 6.85
CA ILE A 87 -5.05 -0.16 7.34
C ILE A 87 -5.39 -0.69 8.74
N ILE A 88 -5.12 -1.94 9.01
CA ILE A 88 -5.31 -2.50 10.37
C ILE A 88 -4.39 -1.81 11.37
N ARG A 89 -3.13 -1.59 11.02
CA ARG A 89 -2.20 -0.82 11.85
C ARG A 89 -2.70 0.61 12.08
N PHE A 90 -3.15 1.28 11.02
CA PHE A 90 -3.74 2.62 11.08
C PHE A 90 -4.95 2.65 12.03
N PHE A 91 -5.84 1.67 11.91
CA PHE A 91 -7.02 1.55 12.75
C PHE A 91 -6.65 1.41 14.23
N ILE A 92 -5.69 0.56 14.54
CA ILE A 92 -5.21 0.34 15.90
C ILE A 92 -4.53 1.59 16.46
N ASN A 93 -3.62 2.19 15.70
CA ASN A 93 -2.85 3.34 16.14
C ASN A 93 -3.72 4.57 16.45
N ASN A 94 -4.81 4.72 15.72
CA ASN A 94 -5.73 5.84 15.90
C ASN A 94 -6.90 5.52 16.84
N LYS A 95 -6.90 4.35 17.47
CA LYS A 95 -7.91 3.90 18.45
C LYS A 95 -9.33 3.96 17.89
N LEU A 96 -9.50 3.63 16.61
CA LEU A 96 -10.77 3.76 15.90
C LEU A 96 -11.79 2.69 16.32
N GLN A 97 -11.37 1.67 17.06
CA GLN A 97 -12.27 0.69 17.67
C GLN A 97 -13.30 1.32 18.63
N LYS A 98 -13.05 2.57 19.06
CA LYS A 98 -13.99 3.31 19.92
C LYS A 98 -15.13 3.97 19.13
N SER A 99 -15.04 4.02 17.82
CA SER A 99 -15.96 4.74 16.93
C SER A 99 -16.46 3.82 15.81
N LEU A 100 -16.87 2.60 16.15
CA LEU A 100 -17.39 1.62 15.20
C LEU A 100 -18.84 1.93 14.82
N PRO A 101 -19.30 1.57 13.61
CA PRO A 101 -18.54 0.95 12.54
C PRO A 101 -17.68 1.95 11.76
N GLN A 102 -16.59 1.45 11.14
CA GLN A 102 -15.70 2.24 10.28
C GLN A 102 -15.65 1.61 8.88
N LYS A 103 -15.66 2.46 7.87
CA LYS A 103 -15.52 2.05 6.46
C LYS A 103 -14.43 2.88 5.82
N PHE A 104 -13.40 2.23 5.33
CA PHE A 104 -12.25 2.91 4.70
C PHE A 104 -12.09 2.51 3.25
N SER A 105 -11.72 3.47 2.44
CA SER A 105 -11.35 3.31 1.04
C SER A 105 -9.90 3.78 0.87
N TYR A 106 -9.11 3.03 0.13
CA TYR A 106 -7.72 3.40 -0.15
C TYR A 106 -7.32 2.97 -1.55
N VAL A 107 -6.47 3.76 -2.16
CA VAL A 107 -5.88 3.48 -3.47
C VAL A 107 -4.41 3.91 -3.40
N GLY A 108 -3.54 3.12 -3.96
CA GLY A 108 -2.12 3.45 -4.00
C GLY A 108 -1.28 2.33 -4.59
N PRO A 109 -0.01 2.60 -4.86
CA PRO A 109 0.89 1.58 -5.39
C PRO A 109 1.15 0.48 -4.38
N MET A 110 1.24 -0.75 -4.88
CA MET A 110 1.60 -1.95 -4.13
C MET A 110 2.79 -2.61 -4.83
N PHE A 111 3.66 -3.26 -4.06
CA PHE A 111 4.94 -3.74 -4.56
C PHE A 111 5.13 -5.21 -4.22
N ARG A 112 5.26 -6.04 -5.23
CA ARG A 112 5.59 -7.47 -5.07
C ARG A 112 6.80 -7.83 -5.91
N TYR A 113 7.70 -8.56 -5.30
CA TYR A 113 8.90 -9.08 -5.98
C TYR A 113 8.54 -10.20 -6.97
#